data_d030c403ccdad2874d922e42a10d3c69
#
_entry.id   d030c403ccdad2874d922e42a10d3c69
#
_cell.length_a   1.000
_cell.length_b   1.000
_cell.length_c   1.000
_cell.angle_alpha   90.00
_cell.angle_beta   90.00
_cell.angle_gamma   90.00
#
_symmetry.space_group_name_H-M   'P 1'
#
loop_
_entity.id
_entity.type
_entity.pdbx_description
1 polymer ?
#
loop_
_entity_poly.entity_id
_entity_poly.type
_entity_poly.pdbx_seq_one_letter_code
_entity_poly.pdbx_strand_id
1 'polypeptide(L)'
;MKTLGSMLFAATLLVSSAPAQAVVLDLSTMTCKQFLEGGDDTIKMVLTWMDGWYKGDSDEAIIDTDVFVENAKKFGAYCGKNPTMSIVNAAEAILGK
;
A
#
# COMPACT_ATOMS: atom_id res chain seq x y z
N MET A 1 6.15 -43.59 42.69
CA MET A 1 6.23 -43.24 42.25
C MET A 1 6.33 -42.66 41.46
N LYS A 2 6.40 -42.29 40.98
CA LYS A 2 6.57 -41.79 40.25
C LYS A 2 6.73 -40.97 39.62
N THR A 3 7.04 -40.47 39.14
CA THR A 3 7.28 -39.72 38.54
C THR A 3 7.10 -39.05 37.72
N LEU A 4 7.03 -38.63 37.44
CA LEU A 4 6.92 -38.02 36.71
C LEU A 4 7.11 -37.34 35.91
N GLY A 5 7.32 -37.19 35.41
CA GLY A 5 7.53 -36.91 34.53
C GLY A 5 7.42 -35.79 34.14
N SER A 6 7.83 -35.06 34.14
CA SER A 6 7.76 -34.02 33.78
C SER A 6 8.08 -33.55 32.73
N MET A 7 7.75 -33.66 32.04
CA MET A 7 7.97 -33.36 30.99
C MET A 7 7.84 -32.18 30.58
N LEU A 8 8.41 -31.57 30.46
CA LEU A 8 8.49 -30.54 30.09
C LEU A 8 8.55 -30.17 28.91
N PHE A 9 8.18 -29.73 28.33
CA PHE A 9 8.13 -29.40 27.27
C PHE A 9 8.31 -28.29 26.98
N ALA A 10 9.00 -27.90 26.96
CA ALA A 10 9.58 -27.11 26.38
C ALA A 10 8.98 -26.73 25.21
N ALA A 11 8.14 -26.23 25.18
CA ALA A 11 7.52 -25.92 24.20
C ALA A 11 8.13 -24.95 23.47
N THR A 12 8.97 -25.20 22.91
CA THR A 12 9.58 -24.39 22.20
C THR A 12 8.81 -23.79 21.23
N LEU A 13 8.47 -22.67 21.41
CA LEU A 13 7.86 -22.06 20.58
C LEU A 13 8.63 -21.67 19.54
N LEU A 14 8.73 -22.22 18.64
CA LEU A 14 9.32 -21.91 17.58
C LEU A 14 8.63 -20.93 16.90
N VAL A 15 8.87 -19.79 17.20
CA VAL A 15 8.31 -18.86 16.52
C VAL A 15 9.08 -18.78 15.32
N SER A 16 8.79 -19.37 14.40
CA SER A 16 9.49 -19.20 13.25
C SER A 16 9.09 -17.88 12.74
N SER A 17 9.80 -16.95 13.02
CA SER A 17 9.57 -15.74 12.39
C SER A 17 10.06 -15.91 11.00
N ALA A 18 9.22 -16.14 10.11
CA ALA A 18 9.57 -16.03 8.73
C ALA A 18 10.14 -14.63 8.55
N PRO A 19 11.27 -14.49 7.93
CA PRO A 19 11.82 -13.18 7.69
C PRO A 19 10.80 -12.39 6.90
N ALA A 20 10.53 -11.21 7.36
CA ALA A 20 9.63 -10.33 6.64
C ALA A 20 10.28 -10.06 5.31
N GLN A 21 9.68 -10.53 4.25
CA GLN A 21 10.22 -10.27 2.94
C GLN A 21 9.78 -8.90 2.51
N ALA A 22 10.69 -8.15 1.93
CA ALA A 22 10.34 -6.86 1.38
C ALA A 22 9.36 -7.06 0.22
N VAL A 23 8.33 -6.25 0.19
CA VAL A 23 7.40 -6.27 -0.91
C VAL A 23 7.75 -5.09 -1.81
N VAL A 24 7.96 -5.37 -3.08
CA VAL A 24 8.23 -4.32 -4.04
C VAL A 24 6.93 -4.03 -4.79
N LEU A 25 6.47 -2.80 -4.67
CA LEU A 25 5.27 -2.38 -5.40
C LEU A 25 5.73 -1.59 -6.61
N ASP A 26 5.50 -2.14 -7.78
CA ASP A 26 5.82 -1.45 -9.02
C ASP A 26 4.57 -0.75 -9.51
N LEU A 27 4.50 0.53 -9.30
CA LEU A 27 3.30 1.30 -9.61
C LEU A 27 3.06 1.42 -11.11
N SER A 28 4.10 1.25 -11.92
CA SER A 28 3.92 1.31 -13.36
C SER A 28 3.13 0.13 -13.90
N THR A 29 3.15 -1.00 -13.19
CA THR A 29 2.40 -2.19 -13.58
C THR A 29 1.19 -2.45 -12.68
N MET A 30 1.06 -1.72 -11.59
CA MET A 30 -0.08 -1.89 -10.70
C MET A 30 -1.34 -1.38 -11.39
N THR A 31 -2.36 -2.23 -11.45
CA THR A 31 -3.64 -1.83 -12.04
C THR A 31 -4.51 -1.13 -10.99
N CYS A 32 -5.48 -0.38 -11.46
CA CYS A 32 -6.49 0.23 -10.60
C CYS A 32 -7.17 -0.81 -9.72
N LYS A 33 -7.46 -2.00 -10.27
CA LYS A 33 -8.07 -3.07 -9.50
C LYS A 33 -7.17 -3.51 -8.34
N GLN A 34 -5.88 -3.73 -8.64
CA GLN A 34 -4.92 -4.12 -7.61
C GLN A 34 -4.77 -3.05 -6.54
N PHE A 35 -4.77 -1.79 -6.95
CA PHE A 35 -4.70 -0.67 -6.02
C PHE A 35 -5.90 -0.69 -5.07
N LEU A 36 -7.11 -0.82 -5.60
CA LEU A 36 -8.32 -0.81 -4.77
C LEU A 36 -8.39 -2.01 -3.83
N GLU A 37 -7.81 -3.14 -4.24
CA GLU A 37 -7.83 -4.36 -3.45
C GLU A 37 -6.68 -4.46 -2.44
N GLY A 38 -5.79 -3.48 -2.45
CA GLY A 38 -4.57 -3.56 -1.66
C GLY A 38 -4.73 -3.34 -0.17
N GLY A 39 -5.89 -2.90 0.27
CA GLY A 39 -6.13 -2.60 1.67
C GLY A 39 -5.75 -1.17 2.01
N ASP A 40 -6.22 -0.69 3.14
CA ASP A 40 -6.08 0.72 3.51
C ASP A 40 -4.63 1.19 3.57
N ASP A 41 -3.76 0.40 4.14
CA ASP A 41 -2.36 0.82 4.28
C ASP A 41 -1.67 0.94 2.93
N THR A 42 -1.90 0.00 2.03
CA THR A 42 -1.32 0.05 0.70
C THR A 42 -1.88 1.23 -0.09
N ILE A 43 -3.18 1.46 0.00
CA ILE A 43 -3.83 2.58 -0.67
C ILE A 43 -3.21 3.88 -0.20
N LYS A 44 -3.06 4.06 1.10
CA LYS A 44 -2.49 5.29 1.65
C LYS A 44 -1.04 5.47 1.21
N MET A 45 -0.28 4.39 1.20
CA MET A 45 1.12 4.44 0.80
C MET A 45 1.25 4.85 -0.67
N VAL A 46 0.46 4.24 -1.53
CA VAL A 46 0.49 4.53 -2.96
C VAL A 46 0.06 5.98 -3.22
N LEU A 47 -1.00 6.43 -2.56
CA LEU A 47 -1.47 7.79 -2.71
C LEU A 47 -0.44 8.82 -2.23
N THR A 48 0.24 8.52 -1.15
CA THR A 48 1.28 9.39 -0.62
C THR A 48 2.46 9.47 -1.59
N TRP A 49 2.85 8.34 -2.15
CA TRP A 49 3.94 8.30 -3.13
C TRP A 49 3.54 9.11 -4.38
N MET A 50 2.30 8.93 -4.85
CA MET A 50 1.80 9.65 -6.01
C MET A 50 1.77 11.15 -5.78
N ASP A 51 1.37 11.58 -4.60
CA ASP A 51 1.32 12.99 -4.26
C ASP A 51 2.70 13.63 -4.40
N GLY A 52 3.73 12.97 -3.86
CA GLY A 52 5.10 13.47 -3.97
C GLY A 52 5.63 13.40 -5.40
N TRP A 53 5.33 12.32 -6.10
CA TRP A 53 5.83 12.13 -7.45
C TRP A 53 5.27 13.20 -8.42
N TYR A 54 3.98 13.50 -8.27
CA TYR A 54 3.37 14.50 -9.15
C TYR A 54 3.76 15.93 -8.80
N LYS A 55 4.13 16.19 -7.56
CA LYS A 55 4.61 17.49 -7.21
C LYS A 55 6.01 17.73 -7.75
N GLY A 56 6.83 16.68 -7.79
CA GLY A 56 8.21 16.80 -8.21
C GLY A 56 9.01 17.64 -7.24
N ASP A 57 10.17 18.08 -7.66
CA ASP A 57 11.06 18.84 -6.80
C ASP A 57 10.90 20.35 -6.98
N SER A 58 10.01 20.77 -7.87
CA SER A 58 9.77 22.17 -8.10
C SER A 58 8.65 22.76 -7.24
N ASP A 59 7.86 21.89 -6.63
CA ASP A 59 6.75 22.35 -5.80
C ASP A 59 7.17 22.36 -4.33
N GLU A 60 6.40 23.04 -3.50
CA GLU A 60 6.70 23.12 -2.09
C GLU A 60 6.52 21.75 -1.44
N ALA A 61 7.35 21.46 -0.44
CA ALA A 61 7.31 20.17 0.25
C ALA A 61 6.25 20.19 1.35
N ILE A 62 5.01 20.34 0.95
CA ILE A 62 3.88 20.36 1.88
C ILE A 62 2.82 19.38 1.43
N ILE A 63 2.04 18.91 2.37
CA ILE A 63 0.88 18.09 2.08
C ILE A 63 -0.33 18.85 2.60
N ASP A 64 -1.20 19.22 1.67
CA ASP A 64 -2.49 19.76 2.05
C ASP A 64 -3.43 18.60 2.22
N THR A 65 -3.82 18.31 3.45
CA THR A 65 -4.61 17.11 3.73
C THR A 65 -6.00 17.13 3.10
N ASP A 66 -6.57 18.31 2.91
CA ASP A 66 -7.88 18.41 2.24
C ASP A 66 -7.74 18.05 0.76
N VAL A 67 -6.70 18.56 0.12
CA VAL A 67 -6.43 18.23 -1.29
C VAL A 67 -6.09 16.74 -1.42
N PHE A 68 -5.33 16.20 -0.47
CA PHE A 68 -4.96 14.78 -0.47
C PHE A 68 -6.22 13.91 -0.42
N VAL A 69 -7.16 14.24 0.46
CA VAL A 69 -8.41 13.47 0.59
C VAL A 69 -9.26 13.60 -0.69
N GLU A 70 -9.31 14.79 -1.27
CA GLU A 70 -10.06 15.01 -2.49
C GLU A 70 -9.48 14.17 -3.63
N ASN A 71 -8.16 14.16 -3.74
CA ASN A 71 -7.50 13.34 -4.76
C ASN A 71 -7.73 11.85 -4.51
N ALA A 72 -7.72 11.42 -3.25
CA ALA A 72 -8.00 10.02 -2.93
C ALA A 72 -9.39 9.62 -3.41
N LYS A 73 -10.37 10.49 -3.26
CA LYS A 73 -11.73 10.23 -3.75
C LYS A 73 -11.75 10.12 -5.26
N LYS A 74 -11.00 10.99 -5.94
CA LYS A 74 -10.93 10.94 -7.40
C LYS A 74 -10.31 9.64 -7.89
N PHE A 75 -9.24 9.19 -7.22
CA PHE A 75 -8.62 7.91 -7.56
C PHE A 75 -9.58 6.75 -7.35
N GLY A 76 -10.31 6.75 -6.24
CA GLY A 76 -11.28 5.69 -5.96
C GLY A 76 -12.36 5.62 -7.03
N ALA A 77 -12.91 6.77 -7.40
CA ALA A 77 -13.97 6.82 -8.40
C ALA A 77 -13.45 6.42 -9.78
N TYR A 78 -12.29 6.94 -10.16
CA TYR A 78 -11.71 6.67 -11.47
C TYR A 78 -11.31 5.19 -11.60
N CYS A 79 -10.65 4.67 -10.59
CA CYS A 79 -10.20 3.28 -10.62
C CYS A 79 -11.37 2.31 -10.55
N GLY A 80 -12.45 2.68 -9.90
CA GLY A 80 -13.66 1.85 -9.88
C GLY A 80 -14.24 1.67 -11.27
N LYS A 81 -14.08 2.66 -12.15
CA LYS A 81 -14.59 2.60 -13.50
C LYS A 81 -13.54 2.09 -14.49
N ASN A 82 -12.29 2.08 -14.12
CA ASN A 82 -11.20 1.70 -15.02
C ASN A 82 -10.27 0.68 -14.38
N PRO A 83 -10.78 -0.49 -14.03
CA PRO A 83 -10.03 -1.45 -13.21
C PRO A 83 -8.78 -2.01 -13.87
N THR A 84 -8.69 -2.01 -15.19
CA THR A 84 -7.52 -2.54 -15.89
C THR A 84 -6.46 -1.49 -16.20
N MET A 85 -6.75 -0.22 -15.94
CA MET A 85 -5.80 0.85 -16.19
C MET A 85 -4.69 0.81 -15.16
N SER A 86 -3.45 1.15 -15.55
CA SER A 86 -2.37 1.26 -14.59
C SER A 86 -2.61 2.46 -13.68
N ILE A 87 -2.16 2.35 -12.43
CA ILE A 87 -2.37 3.44 -11.47
C ILE A 87 -1.60 4.69 -11.91
N VAL A 88 -0.50 4.55 -12.61
CA VAL A 88 0.26 5.69 -13.12
C VAL A 88 -0.55 6.42 -14.21
N ASN A 89 -1.16 5.67 -15.12
CA ASN A 89 -1.99 6.29 -16.15
C ASN A 89 -3.25 6.92 -15.53
N ALA A 90 -3.79 6.29 -14.51
CA ALA A 90 -4.92 6.86 -13.79
C ALA A 90 -4.51 8.20 -13.15
N ALA A 91 -3.33 8.24 -12.56
CA ALA A 91 -2.84 9.48 -11.94
C ALA A 91 -2.67 10.59 -12.97
N GLU A 92 -2.18 10.25 -14.16
CA GLU A 92 -2.05 11.26 -15.21
C GLU A 92 -3.42 11.80 -15.61
N ALA A 93 -4.41 10.94 -15.73
CA ALA A 93 -5.76 11.37 -16.09
C ALA A 93 -6.39 12.24 -15.00
N ILE A 94 -6.14 11.92 -13.73
CA ILE A 94 -6.75 12.62 -12.62
C ILE A 94 -6.03 13.91 -12.29
N LEU A 95 -4.70 13.85 -12.29
CA LEU A 95 -3.87 14.97 -11.83
C LEU A 95 -3.36 15.84 -12.96
N GLY A 96 -3.54 15.43 -14.19
CA GLY A 96 -3.25 16.29 -15.31
C GLY A 96 -1.79 16.35 -15.73
N LYS A 97 -1.06 15.29 -15.54
CA LYS A 97 0.33 15.31 -16.01
C LYS A 97 0.63 14.30 -17.07
#